data_07dbd91d40142b31e40a170440732826
#
_entry.id   07dbd91d40142b31e40a170440732826
#
_cell.length_a   1.000
_cell.length_b   1.000
_cell.length_c   1.000
_cell.angle_alpha   90.00
_cell.angle_beta   90.00
_cell.angle_gamma   90.00
#
_symmetry.space_group_name_H-M   'P 1'
#
loop_
_entity.id
_entity.type
_entity.pdbx_description
1 polymer ?
#
loop_
_entity_poly.entity_id
_entity_poly.type
_entity_poly.pdbx_seq_one_letter_code
_entity_poly.pdbx_strand_id
1 'polypeptide(L)'
;MQKRSHKLLAATLLENTQGFQARRFELAFLFGSFQPDCNPLTYLKGSLRAYKFRGHNYSNSQHYIYSRISRLQRRQRWTIWQYYTLGKLTHYLADAFTYPHNENYPDSMLCHHQYETDLRTYLESYLKQRTLRRKQFREDVAGAIAQLHMYYQQAAADQRMD
;
A
#
# COMPACT_ATOMS: atom_id res chain seq x y z
N MET A 1 3.26 -3.74 -6.00
CA MET A 1 3.67 -2.61 -6.93
C MET A 1 5.20 -2.50 -6.98
N GLN A 2 5.77 -1.91 -8.07
CA GLN A 2 7.22 -1.62 -8.13
C GLN A 2 7.63 -0.53 -7.13
N LYS A 3 8.84 -0.62 -6.59
CA LYS A 3 9.44 0.37 -5.69
C LYS A 3 9.33 1.82 -6.18
N ARG A 4 9.43 2.03 -7.52
CA ARG A 4 9.30 3.37 -8.13
C ARG A 4 7.88 3.91 -7.99
N SER A 5 6.86 3.06 -8.14
CA SER A 5 5.45 3.42 -7.98
C SER A 5 5.12 3.79 -6.53
N HIS A 6 5.65 3.05 -5.56
CA HIS A 6 5.52 3.39 -4.15
C HIS A 6 6.14 4.74 -3.80
N LYS A 7 7.33 5.03 -4.35
CA LYS A 7 7.98 6.34 -4.16
C LYS A 7 7.17 7.48 -4.76
N LEU A 8 6.67 7.29 -5.99
CA LEU A 8 5.85 8.28 -6.67
C LEU A 8 4.56 8.57 -5.89
N LEU A 9 3.82 7.53 -5.51
CA LEU A 9 2.61 7.66 -4.72
C LEU A 9 2.86 8.38 -3.39
N ALA A 10 3.92 8.01 -2.67
CA ALA A 10 4.25 8.63 -1.40
C ALA A 10 4.66 10.11 -1.56
N ALA A 11 5.41 10.47 -2.60
CA ALA A 11 5.77 11.85 -2.90
C ALA A 11 4.50 12.68 -3.20
N THR A 12 3.62 12.16 -4.05
CA THR A 12 2.35 12.84 -4.37
C THR A 12 1.45 13.00 -3.13
N LEU A 13 1.41 11.99 -2.25
CA LEU A 13 0.68 12.11 -0.98
C LEU A 13 1.27 13.20 -0.08
N LEU A 14 2.59 13.32 0.00
CA LEU A 14 3.24 14.41 0.75
C LEU A 14 2.88 15.80 0.22
N GLU A 15 2.93 15.99 -1.10
CA GLU A 15 2.59 17.25 -1.76
C GLU A 15 1.13 17.66 -1.50
N ASN A 16 0.23 16.69 -1.32
CA ASN A 16 -1.20 16.92 -1.13
C ASN A 16 -1.66 16.78 0.33
N THR A 17 -0.75 16.56 1.28
CA THR A 17 -1.08 16.35 2.70
C THR A 17 -0.40 17.37 3.57
N GLN A 18 -1.17 18.12 4.35
CA GLN A 18 -0.66 18.96 5.40
C GLN A 18 -0.52 18.14 6.69
N GLY A 19 0.52 18.37 7.48
CA GLY A 19 0.69 17.70 8.79
C GLY A 19 2.07 17.13 9.06
N PHE A 20 2.97 17.19 8.09
CA PHE A 20 4.39 16.91 8.32
C PHE A 20 5.08 18.17 8.84
N GLN A 21 5.29 18.23 10.14
CA GLN A 21 5.83 19.43 10.81
C GLN A 21 7.33 19.65 10.61
N ALA A 22 8.06 18.68 10.08
CA ALA A 22 9.50 18.76 9.86
C ALA A 22 9.96 17.79 8.76
N ARG A 23 11.00 18.20 8.03
CA ARG A 23 11.62 17.42 6.94
C ARG A 23 11.99 15.98 7.33
N ARG A 24 12.43 15.75 8.56
CA ARG A 24 12.75 14.41 9.08
C ARG A 24 11.54 13.47 9.09
N PHE A 25 10.34 14.00 9.28
CA PHE A 25 9.11 13.20 9.28
C PHE A 25 8.68 12.83 7.86
N GLU A 26 8.82 13.75 6.92
CA GLU A 26 8.62 13.48 5.50
C GLU A 26 9.58 12.39 5.01
N LEU A 27 10.87 12.51 5.34
CA LEU A 27 11.89 11.51 4.97
C LEU A 27 11.59 10.15 5.59
N ALA A 28 11.14 10.10 6.84
CA ALA A 28 10.75 8.85 7.49
C ALA A 28 9.54 8.19 6.80
N PHE A 29 8.53 8.98 6.44
CA PHE A 29 7.37 8.52 5.67
C PHE A 29 7.79 7.99 4.30
N LEU A 30 8.56 8.77 3.53
CA LEU A 30 9.07 8.35 2.22
C LEU A 30 9.88 7.06 2.33
N PHE A 31 10.81 6.98 3.26
CA PHE A 31 11.61 5.78 3.47
C PHE A 31 10.73 4.56 3.81
N GLY A 32 9.77 4.73 4.71
CA GLY A 32 8.81 3.69 5.08
C GLY A 32 8.00 3.17 3.89
N SER A 33 7.66 4.05 2.93
CA SER A 33 6.81 3.70 1.79
C SER A 33 7.45 2.71 0.79
N PHE A 34 8.76 2.60 0.73
CA PHE A 34 9.44 1.68 -0.18
C PHE A 34 10.39 0.69 0.51
N GLN A 35 10.63 0.85 1.82
CA GLN A 35 11.54 -0.03 2.58
C GLN A 35 11.14 -1.51 2.53
N PRO A 36 9.84 -1.89 2.55
CA PRO A 36 9.47 -3.29 2.44
C PRO A 36 10.03 -3.98 1.19
N ASP A 37 10.09 -3.31 0.04
CA ASP A 37 10.68 -3.84 -1.19
C ASP A 37 12.20 -3.96 -1.17
N CYS A 38 12.85 -3.27 -0.23
CA CYS A 38 14.30 -3.30 -0.08
C CYS A 38 14.79 -4.40 0.85
N ASN A 39 13.89 -5.03 1.61
CA ASN A 39 14.25 -6.02 2.62
C ASN A 39 13.81 -7.43 2.20
N PRO A 40 14.74 -8.31 1.76
CA PRO A 40 14.41 -9.67 1.33
C PRO A 40 13.73 -10.49 2.44
N LEU A 41 13.96 -10.17 3.71
CA LEU A 41 13.31 -10.85 4.84
C LEU A 41 11.79 -10.56 4.91
N THR A 42 11.30 -9.49 4.29
CA THR A 42 9.86 -9.21 4.23
C THR A 42 9.14 -10.22 3.34
N TYR A 43 9.81 -10.79 2.35
CA TYR A 43 9.29 -11.87 1.49
C TYR A 43 9.22 -13.22 2.21
N LEU A 44 10.00 -13.40 3.28
CA LEU A 44 10.02 -14.64 4.08
C LEU A 44 8.94 -14.65 5.17
N LYS A 45 8.35 -13.51 5.52
CA LYS A 45 7.30 -13.43 6.53
C LYS A 45 5.99 -14.01 6.01
N GLY A 46 5.70 -15.24 6.37
CA GLY A 46 4.38 -15.83 6.20
C GLY A 46 4.35 -17.24 5.64
N SER A 47 5.46 -17.88 5.28
CA SER A 47 5.37 -19.03 4.42
C SER A 47 6.22 -20.27 4.74
N LEU A 48 6.80 -20.41 5.91
CA LEU A 48 7.37 -21.72 6.27
C LEU A 48 6.30 -22.84 6.41
N ARG A 49 5.02 -22.49 6.54
CA ARG A 49 3.91 -23.47 6.63
C ARG A 49 3.09 -23.68 5.37
N ALA A 50 3.17 -22.80 4.34
CA ALA A 50 2.24 -22.82 3.23
C ALA A 50 2.85 -23.01 1.84
N TYR A 51 4.16 -23.23 1.68
CA TYR A 51 4.85 -23.37 0.39
C TYR A 51 4.53 -22.27 -0.66
N LYS A 52 3.94 -21.14 -0.25
CA LYS A 52 3.61 -20.01 -1.11
C LYS A 52 4.41 -18.80 -0.67
N PHE A 53 5.56 -18.56 -1.30
CA PHE A 53 6.35 -17.32 -1.18
C PHE A 53 5.60 -16.13 -1.82
N ARG A 54 4.44 -15.78 -1.26
CA ARG A 54 3.64 -14.61 -1.68
C ARG A 54 3.86 -13.48 -0.69
N GLY A 55 5.04 -12.83 -0.77
CA GLY A 55 5.59 -11.93 0.26
C GLY A 55 4.65 -10.82 0.76
N HIS A 56 3.99 -10.06 -0.10
CA HIS A 56 3.16 -8.90 0.25
C HIS A 56 1.67 -9.07 -0.08
N ASN A 57 1.16 -10.30 0.00
CA ASN A 57 -0.28 -10.54 -0.20
C ASN A 57 -1.10 -9.84 0.90
N TYR A 58 -2.26 -9.31 0.52
CA TYR A 58 -3.18 -8.62 1.42
C TYR A 58 -3.56 -9.45 2.65
N SER A 59 -3.90 -10.72 2.48
CA SER A 59 -4.25 -11.61 3.60
C SER A 59 -3.16 -11.72 4.65
N ASN A 60 -1.89 -11.74 4.23
CA ASN A 60 -0.74 -11.80 5.13
C ASN A 60 -0.47 -10.45 5.81
N SER A 61 -0.80 -9.34 5.16
CA SER A 61 -0.55 -7.98 5.66
C SER A 61 -1.73 -7.39 6.42
N GLN A 62 -2.94 -7.93 6.30
CA GLN A 62 -4.17 -7.40 6.86
C GLN A 62 -4.08 -7.18 8.38
N HIS A 63 -3.63 -8.17 9.13
CA HIS A 63 -3.47 -8.05 10.59
C HIS A 63 -2.47 -6.94 10.96
N TYR A 64 -1.36 -6.84 10.23
CA TYR A 64 -0.39 -5.76 10.40
C TYR A 64 -1.03 -4.40 10.14
N ILE A 65 -1.72 -4.24 9.01
CA ILE A 65 -2.38 -2.98 8.62
C ILE A 65 -3.32 -2.51 9.74
N TYR A 66 -4.28 -3.34 10.14
CA TYR A 66 -5.28 -2.94 11.13
C TYR A 66 -4.71 -2.67 12.52
N SER A 67 -3.76 -3.50 12.97
CA SER A 67 -3.12 -3.28 14.25
C SER A 67 -2.31 -1.98 14.28
N ARG A 68 -1.67 -1.59 13.17
CA ARG A 68 -0.90 -0.35 13.09
C ARG A 68 -1.78 0.89 12.95
N ILE A 69 -2.86 0.82 12.17
CA ILE A 69 -3.85 1.90 12.10
C ILE A 69 -4.39 2.20 13.51
N SER A 70 -4.89 1.19 14.20
CA SER A 70 -5.43 1.34 15.56
C SER A 70 -4.40 1.94 16.54
N ARG A 71 -3.12 1.55 16.44
CA ARG A 71 -2.06 2.13 17.26
C ARG A 71 -1.75 3.58 16.90
N LEU A 72 -1.75 3.93 15.62
CA LEU A 72 -1.50 5.31 15.19
C LEU A 72 -2.63 6.25 15.60
N GLN A 73 -3.90 5.80 15.49
CA GLN A 73 -5.08 6.59 15.91
C GLN A 73 -5.09 6.92 17.41
N ARG A 74 -4.56 6.03 18.27
CA ARG A 74 -4.47 6.26 19.71
C ARG A 74 -3.33 7.17 20.14
N ARG A 75 -2.40 7.53 19.23
CA ARG A 75 -1.24 8.35 19.57
C ARG A 75 -1.56 9.84 19.49
N GLN A 76 -1.43 10.54 20.60
CA GLN A 76 -1.59 12.00 20.65
C GLN A 76 -0.41 12.73 19.99
N ARG A 77 0.78 12.19 20.11
CA ARG A 77 2.01 12.76 19.51
C ARG A 77 2.71 11.72 18.65
N TRP A 78 3.13 12.15 17.46
CA TRP A 78 3.82 11.31 16.52
C TRP A 78 5.31 11.62 16.53
N THR A 79 6.12 10.58 16.58
CA THR A 79 7.58 10.62 16.44
C THR A 79 7.96 10.15 15.03
N ILE A 80 9.26 10.19 14.71
CA ILE A 80 9.79 9.68 13.45
C ILE A 80 9.33 8.25 13.13
N TRP A 81 9.16 7.41 14.16
CA TRP A 81 8.71 6.02 14.01
C TRP A 81 7.24 5.87 13.58
N GLN A 82 6.36 6.77 13.99
CA GLN A 82 4.98 6.78 13.54
C GLN A 82 4.89 7.20 12.07
N TYR A 83 5.67 8.18 11.64
CA TYR A 83 5.72 8.59 10.23
C TYR A 83 6.34 7.49 9.35
N TYR A 84 7.40 6.81 9.80
CA TYR A 84 7.93 5.63 9.13
C TYR A 84 6.87 4.50 9.04
N THR A 85 6.13 4.26 10.13
CA THR A 85 5.06 3.27 10.15
C THR A 85 3.93 3.64 9.20
N LEU A 86 3.56 4.93 9.11
CA LEU A 86 2.59 5.43 8.14
C LEU A 86 3.06 5.15 6.70
N GLY A 87 4.33 5.38 6.39
CA GLY A 87 4.90 5.04 5.10
C GLY A 87 4.78 3.56 4.78
N LYS A 88 5.08 2.68 5.73
CA LYS A 88 4.87 1.23 5.56
C LYS A 88 3.41 0.85 5.36
N LEU A 89 2.49 1.50 6.06
CA LEU A 89 1.06 1.29 5.84
C LEU A 89 0.63 1.71 4.44
N THR A 90 1.14 2.85 3.95
CA THR A 90 0.89 3.30 2.58
C THR A 90 1.37 2.29 1.55
N HIS A 91 2.55 1.67 1.76
CA HIS A 91 3.05 0.59 0.92
C HIS A 91 2.08 -0.60 0.87
N TYR A 92 1.78 -1.20 2.03
CA TYR A 92 0.91 -2.38 2.08
C TYR A 92 -0.51 -2.11 1.61
N LEU A 93 -1.03 -0.90 1.84
CA LEU A 93 -2.34 -0.50 1.32
C LEU A 93 -2.31 -0.36 -0.21
N ALA A 94 -1.27 0.25 -0.77
CA ALA A 94 -1.13 0.35 -2.22
C ALA A 94 -1.07 -1.04 -2.86
N ASP A 95 -0.32 -1.99 -2.27
CA ASP A 95 -0.27 -3.37 -2.75
C ASP A 95 -1.62 -4.09 -2.64
N ALA A 96 -2.36 -3.87 -1.56
CA ALA A 96 -3.68 -4.48 -1.37
C ALA A 96 -4.67 -4.16 -2.51
N PHE A 97 -4.52 -3.01 -3.16
CA PHE A 97 -5.34 -2.59 -4.30
C PHE A 97 -4.65 -2.83 -5.65
N THR A 98 -3.73 -3.78 -5.72
CA THR A 98 -3.10 -4.22 -6.97
C THR A 98 -3.29 -5.72 -7.15
N TYR A 99 -3.66 -6.12 -8.37
CA TYR A 99 -4.10 -7.47 -8.69
C TYR A 99 -3.10 -8.58 -8.30
N PRO A 100 -1.78 -8.45 -8.58
CA PRO A 100 -0.80 -9.47 -8.23
C PRO A 100 -0.63 -9.74 -6.73
N HIS A 101 -1.09 -8.84 -5.88
CA HIS A 101 -0.97 -8.96 -4.41
C HIS A 101 -2.25 -9.50 -3.75
N ASN A 102 -3.16 -10.07 -4.54
CA ASN A 102 -4.39 -10.70 -4.07
C ASN A 102 -4.34 -12.23 -4.27
N GLU A 103 -5.12 -12.97 -3.48
CA GLU A 103 -5.06 -14.45 -3.44
C GLU A 103 -5.45 -15.10 -4.77
N ASN A 104 -6.34 -14.47 -5.51
CA ASN A 104 -6.89 -14.97 -6.75
C ASN A 104 -6.02 -14.68 -7.99
N TYR A 105 -4.77 -14.23 -7.80
CA TYR A 105 -3.87 -13.97 -8.92
C TYR A 105 -3.33 -15.30 -9.49
N PRO A 106 -3.72 -15.71 -10.72
CA PRO A 106 -3.34 -16.99 -11.30
C PRO A 106 -2.05 -16.93 -12.12
N ASP A 107 -1.57 -15.72 -12.43
CA ASP A 107 -0.59 -15.53 -13.49
C ASP A 107 0.87 -15.78 -13.06
N SER A 108 1.73 -15.93 -14.05
CA SER A 108 3.15 -16.16 -13.88
C SER A 108 3.89 -14.92 -13.36
N MET A 109 5.12 -15.10 -12.89
CA MET A 109 6.00 -14.00 -12.49
C MET A 109 6.27 -13.00 -13.63
N LEU A 110 6.21 -13.46 -14.88
CA LEU A 110 6.38 -12.59 -16.06
C LEU A 110 5.19 -11.65 -16.21
N CYS A 111 3.97 -12.18 -16.12
CA CYS A 111 2.74 -11.38 -16.15
C CYS A 111 2.67 -10.40 -14.98
N HIS A 112 3.13 -10.80 -13.80
CA HIS A 112 3.26 -9.93 -12.64
C HIS A 112 4.15 -8.72 -12.94
N HIS A 113 5.33 -8.96 -13.51
CA HIS A 113 6.27 -7.87 -13.85
C HIS A 113 5.70 -6.92 -14.91
N GLN A 114 5.05 -7.46 -15.94
CA GLN A 114 4.40 -6.67 -16.98
C GLN A 114 3.28 -5.81 -16.38
N TYR A 115 2.38 -6.40 -15.59
CA TYR A 115 1.32 -5.68 -14.90
C TYR A 115 1.86 -4.50 -14.08
N GLU A 116 2.91 -4.72 -13.29
CA GLU A 116 3.51 -3.66 -12.47
C GLU A 116 4.15 -2.54 -13.30
N THR A 117 4.66 -2.87 -14.48
CA THR A 117 5.23 -1.88 -15.42
C THR A 117 4.12 -1.02 -16.02
N ASP A 118 3.03 -1.64 -16.46
CA ASP A 118 1.87 -0.95 -17.02
C ASP A 118 1.18 -0.08 -15.96
N LEU A 119 1.01 -0.62 -14.75
CA LEU A 119 0.48 0.13 -13.61
C LEU A 119 1.32 1.36 -13.28
N ARG A 120 2.65 1.27 -13.36
CA ARG A 120 3.52 2.42 -13.14
C ARG A 120 3.27 3.51 -14.17
N THR A 121 3.23 3.16 -15.44
CA THR A 121 3.01 4.11 -16.54
C THR A 121 1.62 4.78 -16.40
N TYR A 122 0.60 3.99 -16.09
CA TYR A 122 -0.73 4.51 -15.82
C TYR A 122 -0.75 5.46 -14.61
N LEU A 123 -0.13 5.07 -13.50
CA LEU A 123 -0.08 5.87 -12.27
C LEU A 123 0.63 7.21 -12.48
N GLU A 124 1.75 7.22 -13.21
CA GLU A 124 2.47 8.44 -13.58
C GLU A 124 1.58 9.41 -14.38
N SER A 125 0.85 8.90 -15.36
CA SER A 125 -0.09 9.67 -16.16
C SER A 125 -1.27 10.19 -15.33
N TYR A 126 -1.88 9.30 -14.53
CA TYR A 126 -3.03 9.62 -13.71
C TYR A 126 -2.75 10.71 -12.68
N LEU A 127 -1.62 10.62 -11.96
CA LEU A 127 -1.25 11.58 -10.93
C LEU A 127 -0.85 12.96 -11.49
N LYS A 128 -0.36 13.02 -12.73
CA LYS A 128 -0.10 14.30 -13.42
C LYS A 128 -1.37 15.06 -13.81
N GLN A 129 -2.44 14.33 -14.09
CA GLN A 129 -3.68 14.90 -14.62
C GLN A 129 -4.71 15.22 -13.53
N ARG A 130 -4.55 14.72 -12.33
CA ARG A 130 -5.57 14.84 -11.28
C ARG A 130 -5.01 15.36 -9.97
N THR A 131 -5.73 16.30 -9.39
CA THR A 131 -5.53 16.72 -8.01
C THR A 131 -6.16 15.66 -7.08
N LEU A 132 -5.39 15.15 -6.13
CA LEU A 132 -5.91 14.21 -5.14
C LEU A 132 -6.94 14.91 -4.25
N ARG A 133 -8.19 14.43 -4.28
CA ARG A 133 -9.23 14.94 -3.40
C ARG A 133 -9.13 14.25 -2.04
N ARG A 134 -8.93 15.03 -1.00
CA ARG A 134 -8.91 14.54 0.38
C ARG A 134 -10.32 14.17 0.83
N LYS A 135 -10.58 12.89 1.11
CA LYS A 135 -11.74 12.45 1.89
C LYS A 135 -11.32 12.29 3.35
N GLN A 136 -12.05 12.93 4.25
CA GLN A 136 -11.86 12.70 5.70
C GLN A 136 -12.75 11.54 6.13
N PHE A 137 -12.13 10.44 6.53
CA PHE A 137 -12.82 9.37 7.27
C PHE A 137 -12.67 9.69 8.76
N ARG A 138 -13.77 10.05 9.42
CA ARG A 138 -13.69 10.56 10.79
C ARG A 138 -13.59 9.48 11.86
N GLU A 139 -14.17 8.28 11.65
CA GLU A 139 -14.41 7.33 12.74
C GLU A 139 -13.82 5.92 12.52
N ASP A 140 -14.00 5.28 11.40
CA ASP A 140 -13.52 3.91 11.16
C ASP A 140 -12.70 3.78 9.88
N VAL A 141 -11.42 4.12 9.99
CA VAL A 141 -10.47 3.97 8.86
C VAL A 141 -10.29 2.50 8.49
N ALA A 142 -10.30 1.60 9.47
CA ALA A 142 -10.10 0.17 9.23
C ALA A 142 -11.30 -0.43 8.49
N GLY A 143 -12.52 -0.12 8.91
CA GLY A 143 -13.74 -0.54 8.23
C GLY A 143 -13.86 0.03 6.82
N ALA A 144 -13.49 1.31 6.64
CA ALA A 144 -13.46 1.92 5.31
C ALA A 144 -12.47 1.20 4.36
N ILE A 145 -11.29 0.83 4.83
CA ILE A 145 -10.31 0.06 4.04
C ILE A 145 -10.87 -1.32 3.69
N ALA A 146 -11.48 -2.02 4.65
CA ALA A 146 -12.07 -3.33 4.41
C ALA A 146 -13.18 -3.27 3.35
N GLN A 147 -14.06 -2.30 3.45
CA GLN A 147 -15.16 -2.09 2.49
C GLN A 147 -14.63 -1.76 1.09
N LEU A 148 -13.66 -0.83 0.98
CA LEU A 148 -13.05 -0.49 -0.30
C LEU A 148 -12.33 -1.68 -0.93
N HIS A 149 -11.65 -2.51 -0.12
CA HIS A 149 -10.98 -3.70 -0.62
C HIS A 149 -11.98 -4.76 -1.11
N MET A 150 -13.11 -4.91 -0.43
CA MET A 150 -14.20 -5.79 -0.88
C MET A 150 -14.73 -5.33 -2.27
N TYR A 151 -15.01 -4.05 -2.45
CA TYR A 151 -15.43 -3.51 -3.75
C TYR A 151 -14.37 -3.71 -4.83
N TYR A 152 -13.09 -3.52 -4.48
CA TYR A 152 -11.99 -3.78 -5.40
C TYR A 152 -11.95 -5.24 -5.85
N GLN A 153 -12.12 -6.19 -4.93
CA GLN A 153 -12.14 -7.62 -5.26
C GLN A 153 -13.32 -7.99 -6.16
N GLN A 154 -14.50 -7.43 -5.93
CA GLN A 154 -15.68 -7.63 -6.79
C GLN A 154 -15.41 -7.09 -8.20
N ALA A 155 -14.96 -5.84 -8.33
CA ALA A 155 -14.65 -5.25 -9.63
C ALA A 155 -13.55 -6.01 -10.39
N ALA A 156 -12.53 -6.52 -9.68
CA ALA A 156 -11.47 -7.34 -10.29
C ALA A 156 -11.95 -8.73 -10.71
N ALA A 157 -13.00 -9.27 -10.09
CA ALA A 157 -13.63 -10.52 -10.50
C ALA A 157 -14.49 -10.32 -11.75
N ASP A 158 -15.26 -9.24 -11.81
CA ASP A 158 -16.15 -8.92 -12.93
C ASP A 158 -15.37 -8.71 -14.24
N GLN A 159 -14.22 -8.05 -14.18
CA GLN A 159 -13.33 -7.84 -15.34
C GLN A 159 -12.70 -9.12 -15.91
N ARG A 160 -12.83 -10.26 -15.24
CA ARG A 160 -12.35 -11.56 -15.73
C ARG A 160 -13.43 -12.36 -16.48
N MET A 161 -14.67 -11.97 -16.35
CA MET A 161 -15.79 -12.67 -16.99
C MET A 161 -16.10 -12.14 -18.40
N ASP A 162 -15.50 -11.01 -18.76
CA ASP A 162 -15.52 -10.42 -20.10
C ASP A 162 -14.25 -10.81 -20.91
#